data_907a92b0dcadba8c7b34c5e0ab2a69a4
#
_entry.id   907a92b0dcadba8c7b34c5e0ab2a69a4
#
_cell.length_a   1.000
_cell.length_b   1.000
_cell.length_c   1.000
_cell.angle_alpha   90.00
_cell.angle_beta   90.00
_cell.angle_gamma   90.00
#
_symmetry.space_group_name_H-M   'P 1'
#
loop_
_entity.id
_entity.type
_entity.pdbx_description
1 polymer ?
#
loop_
_entity_poly.entity_id
_entity_poly.type
_entity_poly.pdbx_seq_one_letter_code
_entity_poly.pdbx_strand_id
1 'polypeptide(L)'
;MKVLIACEESQEVCKAFRLFGHEAYSCDVQEPSGGHPEWHILGDAVPALRGGQIVTMDDKGHYIDAWDLLIAHPPCTYLSNAGARHLWKGHQLQEDRVMKGILGRDLFMRFWWADIPRICVENPVPSKVLCLPEYTQIIQPYQFEIGRAHV
;
A
#
# COMPACT_ATOMS: atom_id res chain seq x y z
N MET A 1 7.42 2.46 -17.90
CA MET A 1 7.30 3.25 -16.64
C MET A 1 8.05 2.55 -15.54
N LYS A 2 8.59 3.32 -14.59
CA LYS A 2 9.13 2.84 -13.34
C LYS A 2 8.05 2.91 -12.26
N VAL A 3 7.67 1.75 -11.71
CA VAL A 3 6.49 1.62 -10.83
C VAL A 3 6.92 1.07 -9.48
N LEU A 4 6.55 1.77 -8.41
CA LEU A 4 6.68 1.27 -7.04
C LEU A 4 5.31 0.77 -6.54
N ILE A 5 5.29 -0.48 -6.08
CA ILE A 5 4.12 -1.05 -5.41
C ILE A 5 4.47 -1.19 -3.93
N ALA A 6 3.96 -0.28 -3.13
CA ALA A 6 4.23 -0.20 -1.69
C ALA A 6 3.25 -1.04 -0.89
N CYS A 7 3.73 -1.70 0.14
CA CYS A 7 2.97 -2.59 1.03
C CYS A 7 2.35 -3.76 0.24
N GLU A 8 3.16 -4.42 -0.58
CA GLU A 8 2.73 -5.58 -1.37
C GLU A 8 3.73 -6.73 -1.23
N GLU A 9 3.45 -7.69 -0.37
CA GLU A 9 4.24 -8.92 -0.26
C GLU A 9 3.86 -9.96 -1.32
N SER A 10 2.61 -9.97 -1.79
CA SER A 10 2.10 -10.94 -2.75
C SER A 10 2.67 -10.80 -4.16
N GLN A 11 3.14 -9.63 -4.51
CA GLN A 11 3.67 -9.26 -5.84
C GLN A 11 2.67 -9.41 -7.00
N GLU A 12 1.36 -9.51 -6.72
CA GLU A 12 0.36 -9.70 -7.79
C GLU A 12 0.29 -8.49 -8.72
N VAL A 13 0.27 -7.27 -8.16
CA VAL A 13 0.27 -6.04 -8.94
C VAL A 13 1.63 -5.84 -9.62
N CYS A 14 2.73 -6.10 -8.90
CA CYS A 14 4.08 -6.03 -9.46
C CYS A 14 4.23 -6.95 -10.68
N LYS A 15 3.82 -8.22 -10.56
CA LYS A 15 3.84 -9.18 -11.68
C LYS A 15 3.01 -8.69 -12.88
N ALA A 16 1.84 -8.14 -12.63
CA ALA A 16 0.98 -7.61 -13.69
C ALA A 16 1.66 -6.47 -14.45
N PHE A 17 2.26 -5.51 -13.77
CA PHE A 17 3.00 -4.43 -14.42
C PHE A 17 4.22 -4.94 -15.20
N ARG A 18 4.94 -5.91 -14.65
CA ARG A 18 6.07 -6.57 -15.36
C ARG A 18 5.63 -7.28 -16.62
N LEU A 19 4.47 -7.96 -16.59
CA LEU A 19 3.89 -8.62 -17.76
C LEU A 19 3.61 -7.63 -18.89
N PHE A 20 3.21 -6.40 -18.56
CA PHE A 20 3.01 -5.31 -19.52
C PHE A 20 4.29 -4.56 -19.90
N GLY A 21 5.46 -5.06 -19.52
CA GLY A 21 6.76 -4.51 -19.91
C GLY A 21 7.22 -3.30 -19.09
N HIS A 22 6.66 -3.07 -17.92
CA HIS A 22 7.09 -2.00 -17.04
C HIS A 22 8.19 -2.46 -16.09
N GLU A 23 9.05 -1.54 -15.66
CA GLU A 23 10.01 -1.75 -14.61
C GLU A 23 9.32 -1.52 -13.25
N ALA A 24 8.84 -2.60 -12.63
CA ALA A 24 8.07 -2.54 -11.41
C ALA A 24 8.78 -3.25 -10.25
N TYR A 25 8.68 -2.67 -9.06
CA TYR A 25 9.22 -3.23 -7.82
C TYR A 25 8.15 -3.21 -6.73
N SER A 26 8.01 -4.34 -6.04
CA SER A 26 7.22 -4.44 -4.81
C SER A 26 8.09 -4.05 -3.61
N CYS A 27 7.49 -3.51 -2.57
CA CYS A 27 8.17 -3.19 -1.32
C CYS A 27 7.25 -3.52 -0.14
N ASP A 28 7.75 -4.32 0.79
CA ASP A 28 7.04 -4.65 2.03
C ASP A 28 8.05 -4.99 3.12
N VAL A 29 7.64 -4.89 4.38
CA VAL A 29 8.42 -5.35 5.54
C VAL A 29 8.44 -6.87 5.65
N GLN A 30 7.54 -7.55 4.96
CA GLN A 30 7.46 -9.01 4.85
C GLN A 30 8.19 -9.49 3.59
N GLU A 31 8.74 -10.70 3.65
CA GLU A 31 9.28 -11.38 2.48
C GLU A 31 8.19 -11.64 1.44
N PRO A 32 8.52 -11.60 0.15
CA PRO A 32 7.54 -11.75 -0.89
C PRO A 32 7.05 -13.20 -1.01
N SER A 33 5.74 -13.40 -1.08
CA SER A 33 5.12 -14.69 -1.41
C SER A 33 4.97 -14.92 -2.91
N GLY A 34 5.17 -13.88 -3.71
CA GLY A 34 5.02 -13.92 -5.17
C GLY A 34 6.12 -14.64 -5.95
N GLY A 35 7.22 -15.02 -5.29
CA GLY A 35 8.28 -15.84 -5.87
C GLY A 35 9.34 -15.07 -6.68
N HIS A 36 9.37 -13.74 -6.60
CA HIS A 36 10.31 -12.88 -7.33
C HIS A 36 11.14 -11.99 -6.39
N PRO A 37 12.13 -12.55 -5.68
CA PRO A 37 13.01 -11.76 -4.79
C PRO A 37 13.77 -10.66 -5.55
N GLU A 38 14.03 -10.85 -6.84
CA GLU A 38 14.71 -9.90 -7.72
C GLU A 38 13.88 -8.63 -8.03
N TRP A 39 12.60 -8.61 -7.66
CA TRP A 39 11.71 -7.45 -7.82
C TRP A 39 11.23 -6.89 -6.49
N HIS A 40 11.71 -7.43 -5.38
CA HIS A 40 11.22 -7.08 -4.04
C HIS A 40 12.24 -6.30 -3.23
N ILE A 41 11.81 -5.17 -2.70
CA ILE A 41 12.55 -4.36 -1.74
C ILE A 41 12.03 -4.74 -0.35
N LEU A 42 12.84 -5.45 0.43
CA LEU A 42 12.46 -5.83 1.80
C LEU A 42 12.70 -4.67 2.76
N GLY A 43 11.66 -4.12 3.32
CA GLY A 43 11.74 -3.05 4.30
C GLY A 43 10.59 -2.05 4.25
N ASP A 44 10.78 -0.95 4.95
CA ASP A 44 9.84 0.17 4.97
C ASP A 44 9.74 0.82 3.58
N ALA A 45 8.50 0.99 3.10
CA ALA A 45 8.26 1.59 1.80
C ALA A 45 8.49 3.11 1.75
N VAL A 46 8.46 3.81 2.89
CA VAL A 46 8.59 5.27 2.93
C VAL A 46 9.94 5.74 2.39
N PRO A 47 11.09 5.18 2.77
CA PRO A 47 12.37 5.52 2.14
C PRO A 47 12.41 5.26 0.63
N ALA A 48 11.74 4.21 0.15
CA ALA A 48 11.73 3.85 -1.26
C ALA A 48 10.99 4.86 -2.15
N LEU A 49 10.09 5.69 -1.58
CA LEU A 49 9.37 6.74 -2.32
C LEU A 49 10.30 7.73 -3.03
N ARG A 50 11.48 7.95 -2.50
CA ARG A 50 12.45 8.90 -3.06
C ARG A 50 13.16 8.39 -4.32
N GLY A 51 13.07 7.09 -4.62
CA GLY A 51 13.93 6.46 -5.61
C GLY A 51 15.39 6.45 -5.16
N GLY A 52 16.31 6.75 -6.08
CA GLY A 52 17.74 6.65 -5.84
C GLY A 52 18.23 5.20 -5.86
N GLN A 53 19.20 4.89 -5.03
CA GLN A 53 19.72 3.52 -4.92
C GLN A 53 18.76 2.65 -4.12
N ILE A 54 18.24 1.61 -4.75
CA ILE A 54 17.46 0.55 -4.09
C ILE A 54 18.19 -0.78 -4.18
N VAL A 55 17.94 -1.68 -3.25
CA VAL A 55 18.47 -3.03 -3.24
C VAL A 55 17.32 -4.02 -3.17
N THR A 56 17.30 -4.96 -4.09
CA THR A 56 16.32 -6.06 -4.10
C THR A 56 16.82 -7.26 -3.29
N MET A 57 15.93 -8.20 -2.95
CA MET A 57 16.26 -9.34 -2.09
C MET A 57 17.25 -10.34 -2.71
N ASP A 58 17.56 -10.22 -3.99
CA ASP A 58 18.64 -10.95 -4.65
C ASP A 58 20.02 -10.24 -4.53
N ASP A 59 20.12 -9.28 -3.59
CA ASP A 59 21.31 -8.45 -3.31
C ASP A 59 21.79 -7.59 -4.49
N LYS A 60 20.92 -7.35 -5.48
CA LYS A 60 21.23 -6.44 -6.59
C LYS A 60 20.80 -5.02 -6.30
N GLY A 61 21.70 -4.11 -6.60
CA GLY A 61 21.44 -2.67 -6.58
C GLY A 61 20.84 -2.19 -7.89
N HIS A 62 19.82 -1.31 -7.78
CA HIS A 62 19.21 -0.63 -8.91
C HIS A 62 19.15 0.86 -8.61
N TYR A 63 19.29 1.68 -9.64
CA TYR A 63 19.16 3.12 -9.51
C TYR A 63 17.85 3.60 -10.17
N ILE A 64 17.01 4.20 -9.37
CA ILE A 64 15.73 4.77 -9.80
C ILE A 64 15.87 6.29 -9.76
N ASP A 65 15.98 6.91 -10.91
CA ASP A 65 16.05 8.38 -11.06
C ASP A 65 14.76 9.05 -10.55
N ALA A 66 13.60 8.50 -10.95
CA ALA A 66 12.28 8.91 -10.47
C ALA A 66 11.27 7.80 -10.70
N TRP A 67 10.31 7.69 -9.80
CA TRP A 67 9.12 6.84 -10.02
C TRP A 67 8.11 7.55 -10.90
N ASP A 68 7.52 6.82 -11.84
CA ASP A 68 6.43 7.32 -12.70
C ASP A 68 5.05 7.10 -12.08
N LEU A 69 4.93 6.05 -11.26
CA LEU A 69 3.69 5.61 -10.64
C LEU A 69 3.97 4.97 -9.27
N LEU A 70 3.19 5.37 -8.28
CA LEU A 70 3.07 4.70 -7.00
C LEU A 70 1.71 4.02 -6.90
N ILE A 71 1.71 2.73 -6.53
CA ILE A 71 0.53 2.03 -6.05
C ILE A 71 0.83 1.59 -4.62
N ALA A 72 -0.04 1.89 -3.68
CA ALA A 72 0.18 1.57 -2.28
C ALA A 72 -1.05 0.88 -1.67
N HIS A 73 -0.79 -0.18 -0.90
CA HIS A 73 -1.77 -0.94 -0.13
C HIS A 73 -1.47 -0.84 1.37
N PRO A 74 -1.55 0.36 1.97
CA PRO A 74 -1.21 0.52 3.38
C PRO A 74 -2.13 -0.33 4.26
N PRO A 75 -1.65 -0.80 5.42
CA PRO A 75 -2.48 -1.57 6.36
C PRO A 75 -3.76 -0.84 6.72
N CYS A 76 -4.91 -1.43 6.42
CA CYS A 76 -6.23 -0.81 6.58
C CYS A 76 -6.96 -1.19 7.87
N THR A 77 -6.38 -2.05 8.71
CA THR A 77 -7.03 -2.60 9.92
C THR A 77 -7.64 -1.53 10.82
N TYR A 78 -7.01 -0.39 10.94
CA TYR A 78 -7.45 0.72 11.80
C TYR A 78 -8.07 1.87 11.00
N LEU A 79 -7.98 1.86 9.66
CA LEU A 79 -8.43 2.94 8.78
C LEU A 79 -9.82 2.70 8.20
N SER A 80 -10.30 1.46 8.18
CA SER A 80 -11.59 1.07 7.61
C SER A 80 -12.75 1.19 8.59
N ASN A 81 -13.97 1.29 8.07
CA ASN A 81 -15.18 1.23 8.89
C ASN A 81 -15.29 -0.08 9.69
N ALA A 82 -14.83 -1.19 9.13
CA ALA A 82 -14.81 -2.47 9.82
C ALA A 82 -13.92 -2.41 11.08
N GLY A 83 -12.80 -1.70 11.03
CA GLY A 83 -11.92 -1.46 12.17
C GLY A 83 -12.48 -0.45 13.17
N ALA A 84 -13.19 0.57 12.69
CA ALA A 84 -13.70 1.66 13.54
C ALA A 84 -14.69 1.21 14.60
N ARG A 85 -15.49 0.18 14.34
CA ARG A 85 -16.43 -0.40 15.33
C ARG A 85 -15.75 -0.89 16.60
N HIS A 86 -14.46 -1.16 16.55
CA HIS A 86 -13.67 -1.64 17.69
C HIS A 86 -12.95 -0.51 18.44
N LEU A 87 -13.15 0.76 18.06
CA LEU A 87 -12.59 1.91 18.76
C LEU A 87 -13.19 2.07 20.17
N TRP A 88 -14.41 1.57 20.36
CA TRP A 88 -15.12 1.63 21.62
C TRP A 88 -15.37 0.22 22.16
N LYS A 89 -15.14 0.02 23.44
CA LYS A 89 -15.56 -1.16 24.20
C LYS A 89 -16.58 -0.71 25.25
N GLY A 90 -17.86 -0.92 24.95
CA GLY A 90 -18.92 -0.27 25.70
C GLY A 90 -18.86 1.26 25.54
N HIS A 91 -18.72 1.99 26.62
CA HIS A 91 -18.57 3.46 26.62
C HIS A 91 -17.11 3.93 26.74
N GLN A 92 -16.15 3.01 26.74
CA GLN A 92 -14.74 3.32 26.93
C GLN A 92 -13.99 3.32 25.59
N LEU A 93 -13.32 4.43 25.28
CA LEU A 93 -12.46 4.57 24.11
C LEU A 93 -11.20 3.70 24.27
N GLN A 94 -10.85 2.97 23.22
CA GLN A 94 -9.64 2.16 23.18
C GLN A 94 -8.47 3.01 22.65
N GLU A 95 -7.75 3.65 23.55
CA GLU A 95 -6.67 4.61 23.22
C GLU A 95 -5.59 3.99 22.32
N ASP A 96 -5.18 2.76 22.58
CA ASP A 96 -4.19 2.04 21.75
C ASP A 96 -4.66 1.89 20.29
N ARG A 97 -5.95 1.64 20.08
CA ARG A 97 -6.50 1.52 18.72
C ARG A 97 -6.57 2.86 18.02
N VAL A 98 -6.89 3.93 18.75
CA VAL A 98 -6.86 5.29 18.22
C VAL A 98 -5.46 5.66 17.80
N MET A 99 -4.45 5.39 18.63
CA MET A 99 -3.05 5.66 18.32
C MET A 99 -2.59 4.90 17.07
N LYS A 100 -2.92 3.60 16.99
CA LYS A 100 -2.62 2.79 15.79
C LYS A 100 -3.33 3.31 14.54
N GLY A 101 -4.55 3.82 14.68
CA GLY A 101 -5.28 4.48 13.60
C GLY A 101 -4.59 5.76 13.13
N ILE A 102 -4.10 6.57 14.06
CA ILE A 102 -3.34 7.80 13.73
C ILE A 102 -2.05 7.46 12.99
N LEU A 103 -1.30 6.45 13.44
CA LEU A 103 -0.08 6.00 12.78
C LEU A 103 -0.37 5.42 11.37
N GLY A 104 -1.46 4.66 11.24
CA GLY A 104 -1.91 4.16 9.94
C GLY A 104 -2.28 5.28 8.98
N ARG A 105 -2.98 6.32 9.50
CA ARG A 105 -3.31 7.52 8.73
C ARG A 105 -2.05 8.27 8.31
N ASP A 106 -1.07 8.42 9.19
CA ASP A 106 0.20 9.07 8.85
C ASP A 106 0.91 8.35 7.69
N LEU A 107 0.98 7.02 7.74
CA LEU A 107 1.54 6.23 6.65
C LEU A 107 0.75 6.42 5.33
N PHE A 108 -0.59 6.36 5.38
CA PHE A 108 -1.44 6.62 4.22
C PHE A 108 -1.14 7.99 3.61
N MET A 109 -1.05 9.02 4.45
CA MET A 109 -0.80 10.40 4.00
C MET A 109 0.61 10.58 3.44
N ARG A 110 1.60 9.82 3.89
CA ARG A 110 2.95 9.83 3.29
C ARG A 110 2.92 9.32 1.87
N PHE A 111 2.14 8.29 1.56
CA PHE A 111 1.93 7.84 0.18
C PHE A 111 1.13 8.86 -0.62
N TRP A 112 0.06 9.41 -0.03
CA TRP A 112 -0.80 10.40 -0.69
C TRP A 112 -0.05 11.67 -1.11
N TRP A 113 0.92 12.12 -0.31
CA TRP A 113 1.74 13.31 -0.55
C TRP A 113 3.12 13.01 -1.14
N ALA A 114 3.37 11.79 -1.62
CA ALA A 114 4.64 11.47 -2.26
C ALA A 114 4.86 12.33 -3.51
N ASP A 115 6.10 12.71 -3.76
CA ASP A 115 6.49 13.47 -4.96
C ASP A 115 6.63 12.52 -6.17
N ILE A 116 5.52 11.94 -6.57
CA ILE A 116 5.40 11.01 -7.69
C ILE A 116 4.23 11.46 -8.56
N PRO A 117 4.38 11.51 -9.90
CA PRO A 117 3.37 12.11 -10.79
C PRO A 117 2.00 11.44 -10.76
N ARG A 118 1.97 10.13 -10.51
CA ARG A 118 0.74 9.32 -10.46
C ARG A 118 0.73 8.49 -9.20
N ILE A 119 -0.32 8.61 -8.43
CA ILE A 119 -0.46 7.94 -7.14
C ILE A 119 -1.82 7.25 -7.06
N CYS A 120 -1.82 5.98 -6.67
CA CYS A 120 -3.01 5.22 -6.31
C CYS A 120 -2.79 4.65 -4.91
N VAL A 121 -3.54 5.10 -3.93
CA VAL A 121 -3.54 4.53 -2.58
C VAL A 121 -4.88 3.85 -2.34
N GLU A 122 -4.84 2.54 -2.15
CA GLU A 122 -6.02 1.74 -1.90
C GLU A 122 -6.38 1.75 -0.40
N ASN A 123 -7.65 1.84 -0.09
CA ASN A 123 -8.20 1.60 1.24
C ASN A 123 -9.64 1.11 1.12
N PRO A 124 -10.07 0.09 1.89
CA PRO A 124 -11.46 -0.26 2.01
C PRO A 124 -12.29 0.93 2.51
N VAL A 125 -13.62 0.81 2.54
CA VAL A 125 -14.49 1.90 2.97
C VAL A 125 -13.91 2.62 4.20
N PRO A 126 -13.47 3.88 4.07
CA PRO A 126 -12.70 4.55 5.11
C PRO A 126 -13.56 4.89 6.32
N SER A 127 -12.96 4.81 7.50
CA SER A 127 -13.57 5.33 8.72
C SER A 127 -13.64 6.85 8.69
N LYS A 128 -14.80 7.42 8.98
CA LYS A 128 -14.97 8.88 9.11
C LYS A 128 -14.18 9.48 10.28
N VAL A 129 -13.82 8.67 11.27
CA VAL A 129 -13.10 9.12 12.47
C VAL A 129 -11.70 9.60 12.15
N LEU A 130 -11.04 8.99 11.20
CA LEU A 130 -9.64 9.28 10.87
C LEU A 130 -9.47 10.28 9.71
N CYS A 131 -10.56 10.75 9.13
CA CYS A 131 -10.55 11.82 8.13
C CYS A 131 -9.52 11.59 7.01
N LEU A 132 -9.56 10.42 6.36
CA LEU A 132 -8.81 10.20 5.14
C LEU A 132 -9.32 11.11 4.03
N PRO A 133 -8.50 11.41 3.01
CA PRO A 133 -8.96 12.13 1.82
C PRO A 133 -10.18 11.46 1.20
N GLU A 134 -11.04 12.25 0.57
CA GLU A 134 -12.17 11.71 -0.19
C GLU A 134 -11.65 10.81 -1.32
N TYR A 135 -12.27 9.66 -1.49
CA TYR A 135 -11.89 8.73 -2.56
C TYR A 135 -12.27 9.29 -3.93
N THR A 136 -11.44 9.05 -4.91
CA THR A 136 -11.66 9.48 -6.30
C THR A 136 -12.38 8.42 -7.13
N GLN A 137 -12.30 7.16 -6.72
CA GLN A 137 -12.88 6.02 -7.42
C GLN A 137 -13.25 4.90 -6.45
N ILE A 138 -14.35 4.23 -6.72
CA ILE A 138 -14.73 2.98 -6.06
C ILE A 138 -14.53 1.84 -7.05
N ILE A 139 -13.78 0.82 -6.64
CA ILE A 139 -13.54 -0.40 -7.41
C ILE A 139 -14.22 -1.56 -6.68
N GLN A 140 -14.98 -2.36 -7.40
CA GLN A 140 -15.67 -3.53 -6.86
C GLN A 140 -15.15 -4.80 -7.53
N PRO A 141 -14.94 -5.90 -6.77
CA PRO A 141 -14.40 -7.15 -7.32
C PRO A 141 -15.18 -7.69 -8.52
N TYR A 142 -16.52 -7.56 -8.51
CA TYR A 142 -17.37 -8.04 -9.61
C TYR A 142 -17.13 -7.34 -10.95
N GLN A 143 -16.52 -6.15 -10.94
CA GLN A 143 -16.15 -5.41 -12.16
C GLN A 143 -15.01 -6.10 -12.94
N PHE A 144 -14.30 -7.02 -12.31
CA PHE A 144 -13.16 -7.75 -12.86
C PHE A 144 -13.40 -9.26 -12.88
N GLU A 145 -14.67 -9.70 -12.91
CA GLU A 145 -15.05 -11.12 -12.88
C GLU A 145 -14.57 -11.88 -11.63
N ILE A 146 -14.12 -11.15 -10.61
CA ILE A 146 -13.74 -11.71 -9.32
C ILE A 146 -15.00 -11.84 -8.48
N GLY A 147 -15.35 -13.06 -8.05
CA GLY A 147 -16.48 -13.32 -7.18
C GLY A 147 -16.40 -12.50 -5.89
N ARG A 148 -17.56 -12.28 -5.22
CA ARG A 148 -17.57 -11.64 -3.90
C ARG A 148 -16.69 -12.44 -2.96
N ALA A 149 -15.71 -11.81 -2.34
CA ALA A 149 -15.06 -12.40 -1.19
C ALA A 149 -16.14 -12.70 -0.15
N HIS A 150 -16.27 -13.96 0.22
CA HIS A 150 -17.11 -14.32 1.35
C HIS A 150 -16.46 -13.74 2.60
N VAL A 151 -17.09 -12.73 3.13
CA VAL A 151 -16.71 -12.11 4.42
C VAL A 151 -17.23 -13.02 5.53
#